data_80869bd63eb54845c626e5907b63a508
#
_entry.id   80869bd63eb54845c626e5907b63a508
#
_cell.length_a   1.000
_cell.length_b   1.000
_cell.length_c   1.000
_cell.angle_alpha   90.00
_cell.angle_beta   90.00
_cell.angle_gamma   90.00
#
_symmetry.space_group_name_H-M   'P 1'
#
loop_
_entity.id
_entity.type
_entity.pdbx_description
1 polymer ?
#
loop_
_entity_poly.entity_id
_entity_poly.type
_entity_poly.pdbx_seq_one_letter_code
_entity_poly.pdbx_strand_id
1 'polypeptide(L)'
;MKIRYILLLIITVLGVSSCYDDKGNYSYDPKNDIKITFDASYFEAILGEKIKLTPRLTFAIDSNDVDLSYKWTFLGKEISDQRNLEWVVDTVTSNHNVYLNVTDNRTGVTFSGGISAMLSSAYAKEAWVVLAKQNGKSVLSYIRETQEDDGSEYGKFTYTDIPDICLLYTSDAADDMQCV
;
A
#
# COMPACT_ATOMS: atom_id res chain seq x y z
N MET A 1 19.64 67.44 27.84
CA MET A 1 18.85 66.70 26.82
C MET A 1 19.70 66.01 25.78
N LYS A 2 20.80 66.48 25.33
CA LYS A 2 21.63 65.89 24.24
C LYS A 2 22.28 64.53 24.56
N ILE A 3 22.67 64.27 25.83
CA ILE A 3 23.32 63.03 26.25
C ILE A 3 22.34 61.79 26.11
N ARG A 4 21.04 61.96 26.38
CA ARG A 4 20.05 60.88 26.25
C ARG A 4 19.88 60.38 24.79
N TYR A 5 19.93 61.28 23.83
CA TYR A 5 19.86 60.94 22.41
C TYR A 5 21.14 60.30 21.91
N ILE A 6 22.31 60.68 22.42
CA ILE A 6 23.56 60.01 22.07
C ILE A 6 23.58 58.56 22.60
N LEU A 7 23.08 58.33 23.83
CA LEU A 7 23.02 57.01 24.43
C LEU A 7 22.08 56.08 23.68
N LEU A 8 20.91 56.62 23.26
CA LEU A 8 19.96 55.89 22.40
C LEU A 8 20.56 55.54 21.04
N LEU A 9 21.30 56.43 20.43
CA LEU A 9 21.94 56.20 19.13
C LEU A 9 23.05 55.14 19.22
N ILE A 10 23.80 55.10 20.32
CA ILE A 10 24.83 54.09 20.56
C ILE A 10 24.18 52.71 20.76
N ILE A 11 23.03 52.61 21.46
CA ILE A 11 22.33 51.37 21.70
C ILE A 11 21.74 50.84 20.38
N THR A 12 21.23 51.71 19.51
CA THR A 12 20.71 51.28 18.19
C THR A 12 21.81 50.80 17.26
N VAL A 13 22.97 51.43 17.25
CA VAL A 13 24.14 51.03 16.42
C VAL A 13 24.72 49.70 16.89
N LEU A 14 24.77 49.44 18.20
CA LEU A 14 25.23 48.17 18.76
C LEU A 14 24.23 47.03 18.52
N GLY A 15 22.93 47.35 18.39
CA GLY A 15 21.88 46.34 18.16
C GLY A 15 21.84 45.80 16.72
N VAL A 16 22.32 46.53 15.72
CA VAL A 16 22.31 46.06 14.31
C VAL A 16 23.58 45.30 13.89
N SER A 17 24.59 45.20 14.73
CA SER A 17 25.80 44.41 14.45
C SER A 17 25.67 42.93 14.85
N SER A 18 24.48 42.49 15.28
CA SER A 18 24.21 41.10 15.63
C SER A 18 23.82 40.23 14.42
N CYS A 19 24.11 40.62 13.18
CA CYS A 19 24.19 39.69 12.09
C CYS A 19 25.47 38.87 12.28
N TYR A 20 25.38 37.83 13.08
CA TYR A 20 26.38 36.78 13.13
C TYR A 20 26.37 36.09 11.76
N ASP A 21 27.41 36.36 10.98
CA ASP A 21 27.68 35.65 9.74
C ASP A 21 28.00 34.22 10.16
N ASP A 22 26.97 33.36 10.10
CA ASP A 22 27.16 31.92 10.34
C ASP A 22 28.09 31.40 9.22
N LYS A 23 29.37 31.43 9.48
CA LYS A 23 30.39 30.77 8.66
C LYS A 23 30.30 29.26 8.93
N GLY A 24 29.10 28.71 8.70
CA GLY A 24 28.79 27.30 8.92
C GLY A 24 29.87 26.44 8.30
N ASN A 25 30.76 25.87 9.12
CA ASN A 25 31.61 24.78 8.71
C ASN A 25 30.83 23.46 8.92
N TYR A 26 29.62 23.44 8.38
CA TYR A 26 28.85 22.22 8.27
C TYR A 26 29.44 21.40 7.13
N SER A 27 30.13 20.31 7.43
CA SER A 27 30.37 19.27 6.47
C SER A 27 29.02 18.60 6.20
N TYR A 28 28.34 19.02 5.16
CA TYR A 28 27.17 18.34 4.68
C TYR A 28 27.62 17.02 4.04
N ASP A 29 27.42 15.91 4.75
CA ASP A 29 27.41 14.62 4.08
C ASP A 29 26.22 14.62 3.12
N PRO A 30 26.46 14.49 1.81
CA PRO A 30 25.38 14.54 0.85
C PRO A 30 24.42 13.37 1.12
N LYS A 31 23.15 13.71 1.37
CA LYS A 31 22.11 12.70 1.56
C LYS A 31 21.89 11.96 0.25
N ASN A 32 21.93 10.66 0.30
CA ASN A 32 21.57 9.82 -0.83
C ASN A 32 20.04 9.72 -0.90
N ASP A 33 19.41 10.56 -1.69
CA ASP A 33 17.97 10.53 -1.88
C ASP A 33 17.56 9.25 -2.61
N ILE A 34 16.59 8.53 -2.04
CA ILE A 34 16.07 7.28 -2.59
C ILE A 34 14.67 7.53 -3.15
N LYS A 35 14.54 7.40 -4.47
CA LYS A 35 13.24 7.46 -5.13
C LYS A 35 12.68 6.04 -5.28
N ILE A 36 11.47 5.84 -4.78
CA ILE A 36 10.74 4.57 -4.84
C ILE A 36 9.69 4.68 -5.96
N THR A 37 9.72 3.78 -6.92
CA THR A 37 8.76 3.72 -8.02
C THR A 37 8.27 2.29 -8.22
N PHE A 38 7.07 2.17 -8.80
CA PHE A 38 6.45 0.91 -9.18
C PHE A 38 6.21 0.91 -10.69
N ASP A 39 6.13 -0.27 -11.31
CA ASP A 39 5.88 -0.38 -12.75
C ASP A 39 4.46 0.06 -13.13
N ALA A 40 3.51 0.00 -12.18
CA ALA A 40 2.15 0.48 -12.34
C ALA A 40 1.81 1.53 -11.26
N SER A 41 0.80 2.35 -11.53
CA SER A 41 0.27 3.34 -10.57
C SER A 41 -0.73 2.72 -9.59
N TYR A 42 -1.34 1.61 -9.97
CA TYR A 42 -2.29 0.84 -9.16
C TYR A 42 -2.21 -0.65 -9.49
N PHE A 43 -2.77 -1.47 -8.63
CA PHE A 43 -3.05 -2.88 -8.88
C PHE A 43 -4.43 -3.28 -8.37
N GLU A 44 -4.96 -4.34 -8.96
CA GLU A 44 -6.21 -4.96 -8.53
C GLU A 44 -5.92 -6.36 -8.01
N ALA A 45 -6.62 -6.74 -6.95
CA ALA A 45 -6.56 -8.09 -6.41
C ALA A 45 -7.88 -8.47 -5.74
N ILE A 46 -8.08 -9.75 -5.52
CA ILE A 46 -9.23 -10.28 -4.80
C ILE A 46 -8.83 -10.81 -3.42
N LEU A 47 -9.77 -10.83 -2.51
CA LEU A 47 -9.58 -11.40 -1.17
C LEU A 47 -9.05 -12.84 -1.27
N GLY A 48 -7.97 -13.14 -0.53
CA GLY A 48 -7.30 -14.44 -0.55
C GLY A 48 -6.24 -14.61 -1.65
N GLU A 49 -6.12 -13.68 -2.59
CA GLU A 49 -5.10 -13.72 -3.63
C GLU A 49 -3.72 -13.37 -3.07
N LYS A 50 -2.68 -14.07 -3.55
CA LYS A 50 -1.29 -13.76 -3.23
C LYS A 50 -0.73 -12.83 -4.29
N ILE A 51 -0.42 -11.60 -3.90
CA ILE A 51 0.19 -10.59 -4.76
C ILE A 51 1.70 -10.49 -4.51
N LYS A 52 2.40 -10.02 -5.54
CA LYS A 52 3.83 -9.70 -5.48
C LYS A 52 4.07 -8.31 -6.03
N LEU A 53 4.75 -7.45 -5.25
CA LEU A 53 5.16 -6.13 -5.70
C LEU A 53 6.68 -6.01 -5.58
N THR A 54 7.31 -5.59 -6.67
CA THR A 54 8.75 -5.36 -6.74
C THR A 54 9.00 -3.88 -6.96
N PRO A 55 9.43 -3.13 -5.94
CA PRO A 55 9.72 -1.71 -6.07
C PRO A 55 11.04 -1.51 -6.81
N ARG A 56 11.09 -0.44 -7.63
CA ARG A 56 12.32 0.04 -8.22
C ARG A 56 12.86 1.20 -7.37
N LEU A 57 14.07 1.03 -6.86
CA LEU A 57 14.77 2.05 -6.09
C LEU A 57 15.80 2.75 -6.97
N THR A 58 15.76 4.07 -7.00
CA THR A 58 16.74 4.90 -7.70
C THR A 58 17.43 5.80 -6.68
N PHE A 59 18.76 5.78 -6.70
CA PHE A 59 19.61 6.50 -5.76
C PHE A 59 20.18 7.74 -6.44
N ALA A 60 20.21 8.85 -5.72
CA ALA A 60 20.76 10.11 -6.26
C ALA A 60 22.27 10.10 -6.40
N ILE A 61 22.99 9.37 -5.53
CA ILE A 61 24.44 9.36 -5.48
C ILE A 61 25.00 7.97 -5.79
N ASP A 62 24.80 7.00 -4.90
CA ASP A 62 25.34 5.65 -5.04
C ASP A 62 24.44 4.58 -4.42
N SER A 63 24.39 3.42 -5.06
CA SER A 63 23.65 2.24 -4.59
C SER A 63 24.54 1.15 -3.99
N ASN A 64 25.88 1.30 -4.04
CA ASN A 64 26.79 0.19 -3.70
C ASN A 64 27.09 0.09 -2.19
N ASP A 65 26.94 1.19 -1.45
CA ASP A 65 27.21 1.22 -0.02
C ASP A 65 26.00 1.77 0.75
N VAL A 66 24.91 1.02 0.70
CA VAL A 66 23.66 1.36 1.41
C VAL A 66 23.27 0.24 2.36
N ASP A 67 22.93 0.61 3.58
CA ASP A 67 22.33 -0.25 4.60
C ASP A 67 20.88 0.16 4.75
N LEU A 68 19.96 -0.63 4.17
CA LEU A 68 18.55 -0.29 4.05
C LEU A 68 17.66 -1.28 4.80
N SER A 69 16.71 -0.73 5.52
CA SER A 69 15.58 -1.49 6.06
C SER A 69 14.28 -1.10 5.33
N TYR A 70 13.37 -2.05 5.25
CA TYR A 70 12.12 -1.95 4.52
C TYR A 70 10.94 -2.14 5.45
N LYS A 71 9.86 -1.42 5.17
CA LYS A 71 8.62 -1.57 5.91
C LYS A 71 7.44 -1.29 4.99
N TRP A 72 6.68 -2.33 4.69
CA TRP A 72 5.44 -2.21 3.97
C TRP A 72 4.28 -2.00 4.94
N THR A 73 3.42 -1.05 4.61
CA THR A 73 2.24 -0.76 5.42
C THR A 73 1.00 -0.65 4.57
N PHE A 74 -0.11 -1.18 5.09
CA PHE A 74 -1.43 -1.06 4.51
C PHE A 74 -2.45 -0.77 5.61
N LEU A 75 -3.30 0.26 5.44
CA LEU A 75 -4.26 0.74 6.44
C LEU A 75 -3.63 0.96 7.83
N GLY A 76 -2.38 1.44 7.87
CA GLY A 76 -1.64 1.68 9.11
C GLY A 76 -1.05 0.45 9.78
N LYS A 77 -1.26 -0.75 9.23
CA LYS A 77 -0.66 -1.99 9.71
C LYS A 77 0.58 -2.34 8.88
N GLU A 78 1.59 -2.88 9.53
CA GLU A 78 2.72 -3.48 8.86
C GLU A 78 2.32 -4.83 8.25
N ILE A 79 2.65 -5.03 6.97
CA ILE A 79 2.34 -6.26 6.22
C ILE A 79 3.59 -7.01 5.76
N SER A 80 4.77 -6.36 5.72
CA SER A 80 6.06 -6.99 5.41
C SER A 80 7.23 -6.08 5.75
N ASP A 81 8.39 -6.67 6.06
CA ASP A 81 9.67 -6.02 6.24
C ASP A 81 10.68 -6.34 5.11
N GLN A 82 10.23 -7.06 4.10
CA GLN A 82 11.08 -7.47 2.98
C GLN A 82 11.13 -6.39 1.89
N ARG A 83 12.21 -6.35 1.09
CA ARG A 83 12.33 -5.45 -0.05
C ARG A 83 11.18 -5.63 -1.04
N ASN A 84 10.88 -6.87 -1.40
CA ASN A 84 9.77 -7.22 -2.28
C ASN A 84 8.60 -7.67 -1.43
N LEU A 85 7.41 -7.14 -1.70
CA LEU A 85 6.21 -7.56 -1.02
C LEU A 85 5.69 -8.88 -1.62
N GLU A 86 5.46 -9.86 -0.75
CA GLU A 86 4.57 -10.99 -0.99
C GLU A 86 3.48 -10.95 0.06
N TRP A 87 2.26 -10.68 -0.35
CA TRP A 87 1.14 -10.49 0.58
C TRP A 87 -0.08 -11.25 0.10
N VAL A 88 -0.75 -11.95 1.02
CA VAL A 88 -2.08 -12.51 0.80
C VAL A 88 -3.10 -11.47 1.20
N VAL A 89 -3.95 -11.06 0.27
CA VAL A 89 -4.96 -10.04 0.47
C VAL A 89 -5.98 -10.51 1.50
N ASP A 90 -6.05 -9.83 2.64
CA ASP A 90 -6.91 -10.17 3.78
C ASP A 90 -8.04 -9.15 4.02
N THR A 91 -8.11 -8.12 3.19
CA THR A 91 -9.04 -6.99 3.37
C THR A 91 -9.58 -6.53 2.02
N VAL A 92 -10.84 -6.08 2.00
CA VAL A 92 -11.50 -5.49 0.83
C VAL A 92 -11.50 -3.98 0.97
N THR A 93 -11.10 -3.26 -0.09
CA THR A 93 -11.14 -1.80 -0.13
C THR A 93 -11.23 -1.27 -1.57
N SER A 94 -11.91 -0.16 -1.76
CA SER A 94 -12.12 0.41 -3.10
C SER A 94 -10.91 1.18 -3.63
N ASN A 95 -10.14 1.84 -2.77
CA ASN A 95 -8.98 2.62 -3.18
C ASN A 95 -8.16 3.04 -1.95
N HIS A 96 -7.13 2.28 -1.63
CA HIS A 96 -6.18 2.63 -0.57
C HIS A 96 -4.75 2.37 -1.04
N ASN A 97 -3.81 3.14 -0.52
CA ASN A 97 -2.42 2.96 -0.88
C ASN A 97 -1.74 1.95 0.02
N VAL A 98 -0.98 1.07 -0.61
CA VAL A 98 0.08 0.28 0.03
C VAL A 98 1.35 1.12 -0.02
N TYR A 99 1.97 1.36 1.13
CA TYR A 99 3.18 2.17 1.24
C TYR A 99 4.40 1.29 1.53
N LEU A 100 5.48 1.59 0.84
CA LEU A 100 6.81 1.12 1.19
C LEU A 100 7.59 2.27 1.81
N ASN A 101 8.07 2.08 3.03
CA ASN A 101 9.03 2.93 3.68
C ASN A 101 10.40 2.26 3.62
N VAL A 102 11.39 2.98 3.10
CA VAL A 102 12.78 2.55 3.00
C VAL A 102 13.62 3.47 3.88
N THR A 103 14.26 2.91 4.88
CA THR A 103 15.10 3.68 5.82
C THR A 103 16.56 3.38 5.54
N ASP A 104 17.35 4.42 5.31
CA ASP A 104 18.81 4.33 5.33
C ASP A 104 19.26 4.27 6.78
N ASN A 105 19.73 3.11 7.23
CA ASN A 105 20.11 2.86 8.63
C ASN A 105 21.34 3.67 9.08
N ARG A 106 22.16 4.16 8.14
CA ARG A 106 23.33 4.98 8.47
C ARG A 106 22.94 6.42 8.82
N THR A 107 21.94 6.94 8.11
CA THR A 107 21.49 8.34 8.28
C THR A 107 20.21 8.46 9.09
N GLY A 108 19.46 7.36 9.25
CA GLY A 108 18.14 7.31 9.86
C GLY A 108 17.06 8.00 9.02
N VAL A 109 17.34 8.35 7.76
CA VAL A 109 16.38 9.00 6.86
C VAL A 109 15.47 7.95 6.24
N THR A 110 14.17 8.22 6.27
CA THR A 110 13.15 7.32 5.67
C THR A 110 12.55 7.97 4.43
N PHE A 111 12.50 7.20 3.35
CA PHE A 111 11.85 7.54 2.09
C PHE A 111 10.58 6.71 1.94
N SER A 112 9.52 7.31 1.41
CA SER A 112 8.23 6.63 1.26
C SER A 112 7.77 6.65 -0.19
N GLY A 113 7.28 5.52 -0.67
CA GLY A 113 6.61 5.39 -1.96
C GLY A 113 5.32 4.60 -1.80
N GLY A 114 4.30 4.92 -2.60
CA GLY A 114 3.00 4.26 -2.51
C GLY A 114 2.49 3.80 -3.85
N ILE A 115 1.69 2.73 -3.84
CA ILE A 115 0.95 2.22 -4.97
C ILE A 115 -0.51 2.04 -4.55
N SER A 116 -1.45 2.42 -5.42
CA SER A 116 -2.88 2.30 -5.15
C SER A 116 -3.35 0.85 -5.28
N ALA A 117 -4.14 0.37 -4.31
CA ALA A 117 -4.71 -0.97 -4.28
C ALA A 117 -6.23 -0.91 -4.40
N MET A 118 -6.79 -1.65 -5.34
CA MET A 118 -8.21 -1.92 -5.48
C MET A 118 -8.47 -3.38 -5.11
N LEU A 119 -8.91 -3.60 -3.88
CA LEU A 119 -9.09 -4.95 -3.33
C LEU A 119 -10.56 -5.28 -3.24
N SER A 120 -10.99 -6.27 -3.98
CA SER A 120 -12.39 -6.69 -4.06
C SER A 120 -12.62 -8.07 -3.43
N SER A 121 -13.88 -8.36 -3.10
CA SER A 121 -14.23 -9.73 -2.72
C SER A 121 -14.14 -10.66 -3.94
N ALA A 122 -13.95 -11.95 -3.69
CA ALA A 122 -13.91 -12.96 -4.74
C ALA A 122 -15.19 -12.97 -5.60
N TYR A 123 -16.28 -12.41 -5.08
CA TYR A 123 -17.61 -12.42 -5.71
C TYR A 123 -18.07 -11.04 -6.19
N ALA A 124 -17.21 -10.04 -6.21
CA ALA A 124 -17.58 -8.65 -6.56
C ALA A 124 -17.60 -8.37 -8.07
N LYS A 125 -17.08 -9.28 -8.90
CA LYS A 125 -17.06 -9.12 -10.36
C LYS A 125 -18.26 -9.81 -10.99
N GLU A 126 -18.61 -9.40 -12.21
CA GLU A 126 -19.66 -10.05 -13.01
C GLU A 126 -19.37 -11.54 -13.16
N ALA A 127 -20.40 -12.36 -12.92
CA ALA A 127 -20.28 -13.80 -12.96
C ALA A 127 -21.66 -14.46 -13.06
N TRP A 128 -21.65 -15.73 -13.40
CA TRP A 128 -22.82 -16.59 -13.35
C TRP A 128 -22.92 -17.20 -11.96
N VAL A 129 -24.07 -17.06 -11.34
CA VAL A 129 -24.39 -17.73 -10.08
C VAL A 129 -25.32 -18.89 -10.38
N VAL A 130 -24.89 -20.09 -10.09
CA VAL A 130 -25.61 -21.31 -10.40
C VAL A 130 -25.97 -22.04 -9.12
N LEU A 131 -27.27 -22.26 -8.90
CA LEU A 131 -27.75 -23.14 -7.85
C LEU A 131 -27.83 -24.56 -8.40
N ALA A 132 -27.10 -25.47 -7.79
CA ALA A 132 -27.07 -26.89 -8.18
C ALA A 132 -27.36 -27.79 -6.99
N LYS A 133 -27.65 -29.07 -7.26
CA LYS A 133 -27.78 -30.08 -6.24
C LYS A 133 -26.64 -31.09 -6.38
N GLN A 134 -25.81 -31.19 -5.36
CA GLN A 134 -24.68 -32.09 -5.31
C GLN A 134 -24.77 -32.96 -4.06
N ASN A 135 -24.77 -34.30 -4.26
CA ASN A 135 -24.88 -35.27 -3.16
C ASN A 135 -26.09 -35.04 -2.23
N GLY A 136 -27.22 -34.61 -2.81
CA GLY A 136 -28.44 -34.35 -2.06
C GLY A 136 -28.54 -32.99 -1.39
N LYS A 137 -27.45 -32.18 -1.39
CA LYS A 137 -27.38 -30.84 -0.82
C LYS A 137 -27.45 -29.78 -1.92
N SER A 138 -28.02 -28.62 -1.61
CA SER A 138 -28.00 -27.46 -2.49
C SER A 138 -26.62 -26.78 -2.40
N VAL A 139 -26.02 -26.54 -3.56
CA VAL A 139 -24.71 -25.87 -3.67
C VAL A 139 -24.87 -24.65 -4.54
N LEU A 140 -24.41 -23.52 -4.08
CA LEU A 140 -24.31 -22.30 -4.86
C LEU A 140 -22.91 -22.18 -5.44
N SER A 141 -22.82 -22.07 -6.76
CA SER A 141 -21.55 -21.99 -7.45
C SER A 141 -21.43 -20.68 -8.19
N TYR A 142 -20.24 -20.09 -8.14
CA TYR A 142 -19.87 -18.85 -8.79
C TYR A 142 -18.95 -19.16 -9.96
N ILE A 143 -19.37 -18.82 -11.17
CA ILE A 143 -18.61 -19.07 -12.39
C ILE A 143 -18.24 -17.72 -12.98
N ARG A 144 -16.94 -17.46 -13.06
CA ARG A 144 -16.39 -16.22 -13.60
C ARG A 144 -15.51 -16.51 -14.80
N GLU A 145 -15.63 -15.68 -15.82
CA GLU A 145 -14.67 -15.61 -16.90
C GLU A 145 -13.40 -14.90 -16.38
N THR A 146 -12.27 -15.59 -16.46
CA THR A 146 -10.96 -15.00 -16.18
C THR A 146 -10.25 -14.76 -17.51
N GLN A 147 -9.95 -13.50 -17.82
CA GLN A 147 -9.06 -13.20 -18.92
C GLN A 147 -7.64 -13.59 -18.48
N GLU A 148 -7.11 -14.65 -19.09
CA GLU A 148 -5.67 -14.87 -19.07
C GLU A 148 -5.09 -14.08 -20.25
N ASP A 149 -3.99 -13.38 -20.00
CA ASP A 149 -3.29 -12.51 -20.97
C ASP A 149 -2.44 -13.36 -21.95
N ASP A 150 -2.93 -14.57 -22.29
CA ASP A 150 -2.24 -15.52 -23.17
C ASP A 150 -2.64 -15.39 -24.65
N GLY A 151 -3.46 -14.37 -24.96
CA GLY A 151 -3.97 -14.12 -26.32
C GLY A 151 -5.01 -15.13 -26.80
N SER A 152 -5.58 -15.94 -25.92
CA SER A 152 -6.69 -16.83 -26.27
C SER A 152 -7.99 -16.03 -26.47
N GLU A 153 -8.71 -16.31 -27.54
CA GLU A 153 -9.96 -15.64 -27.90
C GLU A 153 -11.12 -16.03 -26.96
N TYR A 154 -10.93 -17.02 -26.12
CA TYR A 154 -11.92 -17.55 -25.18
C TYR A 154 -11.37 -17.48 -23.75
N GLY A 155 -12.08 -16.77 -22.90
CA GLY A 155 -11.74 -16.66 -21.49
C GLY A 155 -11.86 -18.03 -20.77
N LYS A 156 -10.99 -18.25 -19.82
CA LYS A 156 -11.03 -19.40 -18.94
C LYS A 156 -12.09 -19.19 -17.86
N PHE A 157 -12.99 -20.14 -17.70
CA PHE A 157 -13.98 -20.10 -16.63
C PHE A 157 -13.41 -20.67 -15.34
N THR A 158 -13.47 -19.89 -14.27
CA THR A 158 -13.13 -20.35 -12.93
C THR A 158 -14.41 -20.69 -12.20
N TYR A 159 -14.49 -21.92 -11.73
CA TYR A 159 -15.60 -22.41 -10.93
C TYR A 159 -15.21 -22.41 -9.46
N THR A 160 -16.06 -21.83 -8.62
CA THR A 160 -15.83 -21.79 -7.16
C THR A 160 -17.15 -22.05 -6.46
N ASP A 161 -17.19 -23.09 -5.63
CA ASP A 161 -18.30 -23.29 -4.71
C ASP A 161 -18.25 -22.22 -3.63
N ILE A 162 -19.40 -21.61 -3.36
CA ILE A 162 -19.51 -20.63 -2.29
C ILE A 162 -19.75 -21.41 -1.00
N PRO A 163 -18.76 -21.50 -0.09
CA PRO A 163 -18.94 -22.23 1.16
C PRO A 163 -19.88 -21.46 2.09
N ASP A 164 -20.56 -22.20 2.95
CA ASP A 164 -21.32 -21.68 4.11
C ASP A 164 -22.44 -20.69 3.80
N ILE A 165 -23.04 -20.78 2.60
CA ILE A 165 -24.29 -20.07 2.34
C ILE A 165 -25.46 -20.91 2.84
N CYS A 166 -26.15 -20.37 3.84
CA CYS A 166 -27.44 -20.85 4.27
C CYS A 166 -28.48 -20.53 3.18
N LEU A 167 -28.77 -21.48 2.29
CA LEU A 167 -29.81 -21.33 1.29
C LEU A 167 -31.17 -21.59 1.95
N LEU A 168 -31.90 -20.53 2.22
CA LEU A 168 -33.32 -20.65 2.58
C LEU A 168 -34.08 -21.17 1.37
N TYR A 169 -34.35 -22.47 1.33
CA TYR A 169 -35.22 -23.05 0.36
C TYR A 169 -36.67 -22.92 0.84
N THR A 170 -37.42 -22.05 0.18
CA THR A 170 -38.80 -21.73 0.53
C THR A 170 -39.79 -22.56 -0.29
N SER A 171 -39.80 -23.87 -0.17
CA SER A 171 -40.94 -24.65 -0.69
C SER A 171 -41.75 -25.38 0.37
N ASP A 172 -41.25 -25.52 1.58
CA ASP A 172 -42.04 -25.99 2.75
C ASP A 172 -41.32 -25.50 4.03
N ALA A 173 -41.66 -24.29 4.39
CA ALA A 173 -40.81 -23.41 5.25
C ALA A 173 -40.85 -23.76 6.74
N ALA A 174 -41.30 -24.88 7.18
CA ALA A 174 -41.48 -25.15 8.61
C ALA A 174 -40.40 -26.02 9.28
N ASP A 175 -39.70 -26.88 8.55
CA ASP A 175 -38.93 -27.94 9.23
C ASP A 175 -37.40 -28.00 8.97
N ASP A 176 -36.81 -27.24 8.02
CA ASP A 176 -35.41 -27.43 7.68
C ASP A 176 -34.57 -26.14 7.68
N MET A 177 -34.50 -25.45 8.82
CA MET A 177 -33.40 -24.50 9.08
C MET A 177 -32.24 -25.26 9.69
N GLN A 178 -31.42 -25.90 8.89
CA GLN A 178 -30.11 -26.39 9.27
C GLN A 178 -29.03 -25.60 8.53
N CYS A 179 -28.57 -24.53 9.17
CA CYS A 179 -27.26 -23.95 8.87
C CYS A 179 -26.24 -24.75 9.71
N VAL A 180 -25.34 -25.47 9.06
CA VAL A 180 -24.19 -26.12 9.69
C VAL A 180 -22.95 -25.37 9.30
#